data_0dfdca97d18f65eb1ab0179b1216ba7e
#
_entry.id   0dfdca97d18f65eb1ab0179b1216ba7e
#
_cell.length_a   1.000
_cell.length_b   1.000
_cell.length_c   1.000
_cell.angle_alpha   90.00
_cell.angle_beta   90.00
_cell.angle_gamma   90.00
#
_symmetry.space_group_name_H-M   'P 1'
#
loop_
_entity.id
_entity.type
_entity.pdbx_description
1 polymer ?
#
loop_
_entity_poly.entity_id
_entity_poly.type
_entity_poly.pdbx_seq_one_letter_code
_entity_poly.pdbx_strand_id
1 'polypeptide(L)'
;MLKITKENFANIDNPLRYTGGEYNEAKKYKDNVKTRVALCYPNLYDIGMNNYAMLYLYNAINSQKEIYAERVFMPAFDFECFLKKNREELYTLETKSKLNSFDFIVFILSNEVEYINVITMLKLTNIKNRSAEKPILIGFFEGFQLNHKPLDDVFDIFVYNNLKIVYKELYLNKISLYTIFKLL
;
A
#
# COMPACT_ATOMS: atom_id res chain seq x y z
N MET A 1 -4.36 3.99 17.27
CA MET A 1 -4.57 5.16 16.38
C MET A 1 -3.55 6.21 16.77
N LEU A 2 -2.61 6.49 15.89
CA LEU A 2 -1.57 7.49 16.13
C LEU A 2 -2.26 8.82 16.44
N LYS A 3 -2.07 9.36 17.63
CA LYS A 3 -2.47 10.74 17.89
C LYS A 3 -1.45 11.64 17.23
N ILE A 4 -1.73 12.03 15.99
CA ILE A 4 -0.96 13.03 15.27
C ILE A 4 -1.20 14.36 15.96
N THR A 5 -0.34 14.71 16.91
CA THR A 5 -0.38 16.00 17.59
C THR A 5 0.51 16.99 16.83
N LYS A 6 0.21 18.28 16.94
CA LYS A 6 1.07 19.34 16.37
C LYS A 6 2.52 19.22 16.83
N GLU A 7 2.74 18.79 18.06
CA GLU A 7 4.07 18.59 18.66
C GLU A 7 4.84 17.45 17.96
N ASN A 8 4.15 16.38 17.55
CA ASN A 8 4.76 15.24 16.89
C ASN A 8 5.29 15.59 15.48
N PHE A 9 4.72 16.60 14.83
CA PHE A 9 5.13 17.04 13.50
C PHE A 9 6.08 18.23 13.49
N ALA A 10 6.40 18.81 14.67
CA ALA A 10 7.28 19.97 14.75
C ALA A 10 8.68 19.77 14.18
N ASN A 11 9.15 18.51 14.13
CA ASN A 11 10.47 18.13 13.64
C ASN A 11 10.42 17.34 12.31
N ILE A 12 9.33 17.43 11.57
CA ILE A 12 9.14 16.80 10.27
C ILE A 12 9.05 17.89 9.21
N ASP A 13 9.92 17.82 8.19
CA ASP A 13 10.06 18.88 7.19
C ASP A 13 8.77 19.13 6.38
N ASN A 14 8.07 18.08 6.00
CA ASN A 14 6.84 18.18 5.22
C ASN A 14 5.71 17.34 5.82
N PRO A 15 5.13 17.75 6.95
CA PRO A 15 4.15 16.94 7.67
C PRO A 15 2.86 16.67 6.88
N LEU A 16 2.52 17.53 5.91
CA LEU A 16 1.34 17.37 5.07
C LEU A 16 1.36 16.09 4.23
N ARG A 17 2.54 15.54 3.92
CA ARG A 17 2.69 14.24 3.24
C ARG A 17 2.02 13.08 3.98
N TYR A 18 1.77 13.25 5.28
CA TYR A 18 1.31 12.18 6.18
C TYR A 18 -0.07 12.43 6.78
N THR A 19 -0.70 13.56 6.42
CA THR A 19 -1.98 13.95 7.02
C THR A 19 -3.21 13.46 6.27
N GLY A 20 -3.13 13.21 4.95
CA GLY A 20 -4.30 12.96 4.10
C GLY A 20 -5.23 14.19 4.07
N GLY A 21 -6.48 13.98 3.69
CA GLY A 21 -7.46 15.05 3.63
C GLY A 21 -7.45 15.83 2.30
N GLU A 22 -6.90 15.22 1.24
CA GLU A 22 -6.92 15.79 -0.10
C GLU A 22 -8.34 15.91 -0.64
N TYR A 23 -8.56 16.90 -1.51
CA TYR A 23 -9.88 17.20 -2.07
C TYR A 23 -10.60 16.00 -2.68
N ASN A 24 -9.87 15.12 -3.38
CA ASN A 24 -10.39 13.92 -4.04
C ASN A 24 -10.20 12.64 -3.22
N GLU A 25 -9.98 12.75 -1.91
CA GLU A 25 -9.86 11.60 -1.03
C GLU A 25 -11.16 10.80 -0.98
N ALA A 26 -11.09 9.50 -1.27
CA ALA A 26 -12.24 8.62 -1.16
C ALA A 26 -12.65 8.45 0.31
N LYS A 27 -13.94 8.55 0.59
CA LYS A 27 -14.49 8.36 1.93
C LYS A 27 -15.58 7.29 1.89
N LYS A 28 -15.38 6.20 2.66
CA LYS A 28 -16.36 5.12 2.75
C LYS A 28 -16.69 4.81 4.21
N TYR A 29 -17.94 4.50 4.47
CA TYR A 29 -18.38 4.04 5.79
C TYR A 29 -17.99 2.57 5.98
N LYS A 30 -17.40 2.24 7.13
CA LYS A 30 -16.90 0.89 7.45
C LYS A 30 -17.94 -0.21 7.26
N ASP A 31 -19.19 0.05 7.58
CA ASP A 31 -20.28 -0.93 7.51
C ASP A 31 -20.61 -1.38 6.08
N ASN A 32 -20.19 -0.61 5.07
CA ASN A 32 -20.42 -0.92 3.66
C ASN A 32 -19.19 -1.56 2.99
N VAL A 33 -18.07 -1.66 3.69
CA VAL A 33 -16.80 -2.14 3.13
C VAL A 33 -16.59 -3.59 3.54
N LYS A 34 -16.51 -4.48 2.55
CA LYS A 34 -16.19 -5.91 2.73
C LYS A 34 -14.71 -6.21 2.54
N THR A 35 -14.03 -5.40 1.74
CA THR A 35 -12.63 -5.62 1.38
C THR A 35 -11.84 -4.31 1.46
N ARG A 36 -10.71 -4.33 2.14
CA ARG A 36 -9.81 -3.19 2.28
C ARG A 36 -8.49 -3.46 1.55
N VAL A 37 -8.06 -2.50 0.77
CA VAL A 37 -6.83 -2.57 -0.03
C VAL A 37 -5.91 -1.41 0.36
N ALA A 38 -4.68 -1.71 0.77
CA ALA A 38 -3.65 -0.69 0.93
C ALA A 38 -2.86 -0.59 -0.38
N LEU A 39 -2.93 0.55 -1.05
CA LEU A 39 -2.11 0.85 -2.23
C LEU A 39 -0.83 1.51 -1.76
N CYS A 40 0.26 0.80 -1.87
CA CYS A 40 1.59 1.23 -1.45
C CYS A 40 2.43 1.67 -2.64
N TYR A 41 2.94 2.89 -2.61
CA TYR A 41 3.92 3.38 -3.57
C TYR A 41 5.26 3.54 -2.86
N PRO A 42 6.30 2.77 -3.26
CA PRO A 42 7.58 2.74 -2.55
C PRO A 42 8.48 3.93 -2.92
N ASN A 43 7.90 5.12 -2.93
CA ASN A 43 8.59 6.39 -3.09
C ASN A 43 7.84 7.48 -2.31
N LEU A 44 8.42 8.69 -2.23
CA LEU A 44 7.84 9.80 -1.50
C LEU A 44 6.44 10.17 -2.03
N TYR A 45 5.62 10.74 -1.14
CA TYR A 45 4.28 11.23 -1.44
C TYR A 45 4.25 12.11 -2.70
N ASP A 46 5.17 13.06 -2.84
CA ASP A 46 5.21 14.03 -3.95
C ASP A 46 5.40 13.33 -5.31
N ILE A 47 6.09 12.20 -5.33
CA ILE A 47 6.29 11.39 -6.54
C ILE A 47 5.09 10.48 -6.77
N GLY A 48 4.64 9.78 -5.75
CA GLY A 48 3.56 8.80 -5.86
C GLY A 48 2.21 9.43 -6.18
N MET A 49 1.93 10.64 -5.69
CA MET A 49 0.70 11.36 -6.01
C MET A 49 0.60 11.82 -7.47
N ASN A 50 1.72 11.82 -8.20
CA ASN A 50 1.77 12.09 -9.63
C ASN A 50 1.87 10.81 -10.49
N ASN A 51 1.94 9.63 -9.85
CA ASN A 51 2.02 8.37 -10.57
C ASN A 51 0.64 7.98 -11.14
N TYR A 52 0.60 7.72 -12.45
CA TYR A 52 -0.65 7.42 -13.16
C TYR A 52 -1.30 6.10 -12.67
N ALA A 53 -0.52 5.04 -12.47
CA ALA A 53 -1.06 3.75 -12.04
C ALA A 53 -1.64 3.85 -10.62
N MET A 54 -0.97 4.58 -9.71
CA MET A 54 -1.50 4.86 -8.37
C MET A 54 -2.86 5.54 -8.44
N LEU A 55 -2.97 6.62 -9.22
CA LEU A 55 -4.22 7.37 -9.38
C LEU A 55 -5.31 6.53 -10.03
N TYR A 56 -4.96 5.80 -11.09
CA TYR A 56 -5.90 4.94 -11.79
C TYR A 56 -6.44 3.84 -10.88
N LEU A 57 -5.57 3.07 -10.22
CA LEU A 57 -5.97 1.99 -9.33
C LEU A 57 -6.78 2.49 -8.13
N TYR A 58 -6.37 3.60 -7.54
CA TYR A 58 -7.09 4.22 -6.44
C TYR A 58 -8.54 4.56 -6.82
N ASN A 59 -8.74 5.21 -7.97
CA ASN A 59 -10.06 5.57 -8.47
C ASN A 59 -10.86 4.33 -8.90
N ALA A 60 -10.25 3.41 -9.65
CA ALA A 60 -10.91 2.21 -10.15
C ALA A 60 -11.39 1.31 -9.00
N ILE A 61 -10.58 1.08 -7.98
CA ILE A 61 -10.95 0.28 -6.82
C ILE A 61 -12.01 1.00 -5.99
N ASN A 62 -11.86 2.30 -5.77
CA ASN A 62 -12.81 3.07 -4.98
C ASN A 62 -14.15 3.33 -5.68
N SER A 63 -14.26 3.12 -6.99
CA SER A 63 -15.55 3.12 -7.70
C SER A 63 -16.45 1.94 -7.30
N GLN A 64 -15.86 0.86 -6.78
CA GLN A 64 -16.60 -0.31 -6.29
C GLN A 64 -17.19 -0.04 -4.90
N LYS A 65 -18.47 -0.32 -4.69
CA LYS A 65 -19.17 0.02 -3.43
C LYS A 65 -18.58 -0.69 -2.20
N GLU A 66 -18.21 -1.96 -2.34
CA GLU A 66 -17.82 -2.84 -1.24
C GLU A 66 -16.30 -2.91 -1.00
N ILE A 67 -15.49 -2.26 -1.82
CA ILE A 67 -14.03 -2.25 -1.70
C ILE A 67 -13.54 -0.84 -1.36
N TYR A 68 -12.63 -0.73 -0.42
CA TYR A 68 -12.01 0.53 -0.05
C TYR A 68 -10.50 0.47 -0.22
N ALA A 69 -9.97 1.29 -1.12
CA ALA A 69 -8.53 1.47 -1.30
C ALA A 69 -8.05 2.70 -0.55
N GLU A 70 -6.97 2.54 0.19
CA GLU A 70 -6.29 3.60 0.93
C GLU A 70 -4.82 3.65 0.52
N ARG A 71 -4.22 4.85 0.50
CA ARG A 71 -2.87 5.09 -0.02
C ARG A 71 -1.82 5.08 1.08
N VAL A 72 -0.65 4.57 0.73
CA VAL A 72 0.55 4.58 1.58
C VAL A 72 1.76 4.94 0.74
N PHE A 73 2.58 5.84 1.22
CA PHE A 73 3.82 6.24 0.56
C PHE A 73 5.02 5.93 1.44
N MET A 74 6.19 5.78 0.80
CA MET A 74 7.44 5.67 1.53
C MET A 74 7.65 6.93 2.38
N PRO A 75 7.88 6.80 3.70
CA PRO A 75 8.19 7.94 4.52
C PRO A 75 9.56 8.54 4.16
N ALA A 76 9.69 9.86 4.25
CA ALA A 76 10.99 10.51 4.22
C ALA A 76 11.78 10.12 5.47
N PHE A 77 13.09 10.31 5.43
CA PHE A 77 14.01 9.84 6.47
C PHE A 77 13.67 10.36 7.88
N ASP A 78 13.26 11.61 8.00
CA ASP A 78 12.85 12.24 9.24
C ASP A 78 11.62 11.55 9.86
N PHE A 79 10.61 11.27 9.02
CA PHE A 79 9.39 10.58 9.46
C PHE A 79 9.63 9.08 9.72
N GLU A 80 10.50 8.44 8.94
CA GLU A 80 10.94 7.06 9.21
C GLU A 80 11.62 6.97 10.59
N CYS A 81 12.52 7.90 10.90
CA CYS A 81 13.17 8.00 12.21
C CYS A 81 12.15 8.24 13.33
N PHE A 82 11.16 9.10 13.09
CA PHE A 82 10.08 9.35 14.02
C PHE A 82 9.27 8.08 14.32
N LEU A 83 8.85 7.34 13.30
CA LEU A 83 8.11 6.08 13.47
C LEU A 83 8.91 5.08 14.30
N LYS A 84 10.19 4.87 13.96
CA LYS A 84 11.08 3.96 14.69
C LYS A 84 11.29 4.36 16.15
N LYS A 85 11.57 5.63 16.41
CA LYS A 85 11.80 6.17 17.77
C LYS A 85 10.58 6.00 18.65
N ASN A 86 9.38 6.21 18.11
CA ASN A 86 8.14 6.14 18.87
C ASN A 86 7.50 4.74 18.85
N ARG A 87 8.14 3.76 18.20
CA ARG A 87 7.59 2.39 18.00
C ARG A 87 6.23 2.40 17.34
N GLU A 88 6.04 3.35 16.41
CA GLU A 88 4.83 3.47 15.62
C GLU A 88 4.98 2.76 14.29
N GLU A 89 3.87 2.28 13.75
CA GLU A 89 3.84 1.58 12.47
C GLU A 89 3.47 2.53 11.32
N LEU A 90 3.92 2.20 10.11
CA LEU A 90 3.46 2.86 8.91
C LEU A 90 1.95 2.68 8.74
N TYR A 91 1.26 3.73 8.29
CA TYR A 91 -0.19 3.80 8.22
C TYR A 91 -0.68 4.39 6.89
N THR A 92 -1.95 4.18 6.58
CA THR A 92 -2.61 4.73 5.39
C THR A 92 -2.99 6.20 5.56
N LEU A 93 -3.05 6.95 4.46
CA LEU A 93 -3.37 8.38 4.49
C LEU A 93 -4.82 8.67 4.86
N GLU A 94 -5.76 7.86 4.43
CA GLU A 94 -7.19 8.11 4.59
C GLU A 94 -7.63 7.90 6.04
N THR A 95 -7.51 6.68 6.55
CA THR A 95 -8.04 6.34 7.88
C THR A 95 -7.00 6.23 8.97
N LYS A 96 -5.71 6.46 8.66
CA LYS A 96 -4.58 6.24 9.60
C LYS A 96 -4.55 4.80 10.15
N SER A 97 -5.01 3.85 9.34
CA SER A 97 -5.03 2.45 9.71
C SER A 97 -3.67 1.79 9.50
N LYS A 98 -3.34 0.84 10.36
CA LYS A 98 -2.15 0.01 10.20
C LYS A 98 -2.33 -0.97 9.06
N LEU A 99 -1.26 -1.26 8.31
CA LEU A 99 -1.33 -2.10 7.11
C LEU A 99 -1.75 -3.55 7.40
N ASN A 100 -1.46 -4.07 8.59
CA ASN A 100 -1.88 -5.41 9.00
C ASN A 100 -3.39 -5.59 9.16
N SER A 101 -4.18 -4.50 9.11
CA SER A 101 -5.65 -4.52 9.18
C SER A 101 -6.32 -4.55 7.80
N PHE A 102 -5.55 -4.67 6.72
CA PHE A 102 -6.06 -4.75 5.36
C PHE A 102 -6.10 -6.20 4.87
N ASP A 103 -6.97 -6.48 3.90
CA ASP A 103 -7.04 -7.79 3.25
C ASP A 103 -5.94 -7.95 2.20
N PHE A 104 -5.64 -6.85 1.49
CA PHE A 104 -4.63 -6.79 0.44
C PHE A 104 -3.72 -5.60 0.62
N ILE A 105 -2.43 -5.81 0.33
CA ILE A 105 -1.43 -4.76 0.21
C ILE A 105 -0.83 -4.85 -1.18
N VAL A 106 -1.05 -3.83 -1.99
CA VAL A 106 -0.58 -3.75 -3.37
C VAL A 106 0.56 -2.76 -3.45
N PHE A 107 1.75 -3.22 -3.77
CA PHE A 107 2.89 -2.36 -4.07
C PHE A 107 2.95 -2.07 -5.56
N ILE A 108 2.88 -0.79 -5.93
CA ILE A 108 2.99 -0.32 -7.31
C ILE A 108 4.46 0.00 -7.57
N LEU A 109 5.06 -0.69 -8.53
CA LEU A 109 6.50 -0.67 -8.80
C LEU A 109 6.77 -0.18 -10.22
N SER A 110 7.48 0.92 -10.34
CA SER A 110 7.86 1.54 -11.60
C SER A 110 9.28 1.19 -12.05
N ASN A 111 10.16 0.85 -11.10
CA ASN A 111 11.55 0.51 -11.37
C ASN A 111 12.15 -0.38 -10.27
N GLU A 112 13.32 -1.00 -10.54
CA GLU A 112 13.95 -1.94 -9.61
C GLU A 112 14.61 -1.26 -8.40
N VAL A 113 14.92 0.03 -8.47
CA VAL A 113 15.48 0.78 -7.34
C VAL A 113 14.49 0.85 -6.17
N GLU A 114 13.19 0.77 -6.46
CA GLU A 114 12.13 0.78 -5.46
C GLU A 114 12.06 -0.49 -4.60
N TYR A 115 12.73 -1.58 -4.99
CA TYR A 115 12.68 -2.85 -4.25
C TYR A 115 13.21 -2.72 -2.81
N ILE A 116 14.26 -1.93 -2.61
CA ILE A 116 14.77 -1.68 -1.27
C ILE A 116 13.78 -0.90 -0.40
N ASN A 117 13.01 0.00 -1.03
CA ASN A 117 11.98 0.77 -0.37
C ASN A 117 10.78 -0.10 0.04
N VAL A 118 10.41 -1.10 -0.78
CA VAL A 118 9.41 -2.12 -0.39
C VAL A 118 9.80 -2.79 0.93
N ILE A 119 11.04 -3.27 1.00
CA ILE A 119 11.55 -3.93 2.20
C ILE A 119 11.57 -2.97 3.41
N THR A 120 11.93 -1.71 3.18
CA THR A 120 11.92 -0.69 4.23
C THR A 120 10.51 -0.39 4.72
N MET A 121 9.54 -0.21 3.82
CA MET A 121 8.14 -0.02 4.18
C MET A 121 7.59 -1.21 4.97
N LEU A 122 7.88 -2.45 4.54
CA LEU A 122 7.45 -3.65 5.25
C LEU A 122 8.07 -3.76 6.65
N LYS A 123 9.32 -3.35 6.83
CA LYS A 123 9.96 -3.29 8.17
C LYS A 123 9.29 -2.29 9.11
N LEU A 124 8.64 -1.27 8.57
CA LEU A 124 7.88 -0.27 9.33
C LEU A 124 6.45 -0.74 9.66
N THR A 125 6.08 -1.95 9.25
CA THR A 125 4.81 -2.59 9.60
C THR A 125 5.07 -3.76 10.54
N ASN A 126 4.06 -4.16 11.32
CA ASN A 126 4.17 -5.36 12.17
C ASN A 126 3.78 -6.65 11.40
N ILE A 127 3.91 -6.66 10.08
CA ILE A 127 3.63 -7.83 9.26
C ILE A 127 4.82 -8.80 9.38
N LYS A 128 4.81 -9.58 10.47
CA LYS A 128 5.82 -10.62 10.75
C LYS A 128 5.32 -11.94 10.21
N ASN A 129 6.11 -12.60 9.39
CA ASN A 129 5.93 -13.96 8.90
C ASN A 129 4.58 -14.31 8.23
N ARG A 130 4.65 -15.04 7.14
CA ARG A 130 3.54 -15.54 6.33
C ARG A 130 2.68 -16.54 7.13
N SER A 131 1.57 -16.09 7.67
CA SER A 131 0.52 -16.97 8.22
C SER A 131 -0.78 -16.71 7.48
N ALA A 132 -1.68 -17.70 7.47
CA ALA A 132 -2.95 -17.66 6.74
C ALA A 132 -3.91 -16.48 7.10
N GLU A 133 -3.61 -15.75 8.16
CA GLU A 133 -4.43 -14.65 8.69
C GLU A 133 -3.91 -13.25 8.30
N LYS A 134 -3.04 -13.13 7.30
CA LYS A 134 -2.35 -11.87 6.97
C LYS A 134 -2.80 -11.31 5.64
N PRO A 135 -2.61 -9.97 5.43
CA PRO A 135 -2.87 -9.37 4.14
C PRO A 135 -2.06 -10.06 3.04
N ILE A 136 -2.71 -10.28 1.92
CA ILE A 136 -2.05 -10.80 0.72
C ILE A 136 -1.20 -9.68 0.13
N LEU A 137 0.07 -9.95 -0.08
CA LEU A 137 1.03 -9.01 -0.65
C LEU A 137 1.09 -9.18 -2.17
N ILE A 138 0.77 -8.11 -2.89
CA ILE A 138 0.73 -8.08 -4.35
C ILE A 138 1.77 -7.09 -4.86
N GLY A 139 2.66 -7.54 -5.76
CA GLY A 139 3.52 -6.67 -6.54
C GLY A 139 2.87 -6.33 -7.88
N PHE A 140 2.49 -5.07 -8.09
CA PHE A 140 2.02 -4.55 -9.37
C PHE A 140 3.16 -3.85 -10.09
N PHE A 141 3.60 -4.41 -11.21
CA PHE A 141 4.74 -3.95 -12.00
C PHE A 141 4.26 -3.15 -13.21
N GLU A 142 4.58 -1.87 -13.27
CA GLU A 142 4.20 -0.98 -14.38
C GLU A 142 4.92 -1.29 -15.68
N GLY A 143 6.05 -1.98 -15.62
CA GLY A 143 6.86 -2.34 -16.79
C GLY A 143 7.08 -3.84 -16.94
N PHE A 144 7.07 -4.33 -18.19
CA PHE A 144 7.32 -5.75 -18.51
C PHE A 144 8.75 -6.23 -18.26
N GLN A 145 9.69 -5.31 -18.13
CA GLN A 145 11.11 -5.61 -18.02
C GLN A 145 11.59 -5.72 -16.58
N LEU A 146 10.72 -5.43 -15.61
CA LEU A 146 11.10 -5.50 -14.20
C LEU A 146 11.27 -6.94 -13.75
N ASN A 147 12.42 -7.22 -13.14
CA ASN A 147 12.75 -8.55 -12.65
C ASN A 147 12.15 -8.77 -11.25
N HIS A 148 11.12 -9.60 -11.13
CA HIS A 148 10.48 -9.89 -9.84
C HIS A 148 11.30 -10.77 -8.88
N LYS A 149 12.28 -11.55 -9.41
CA LYS A 149 13.04 -12.54 -8.63
C LYS A 149 13.57 -12.05 -7.27
N PRO A 150 14.09 -10.83 -7.12
CA PRO A 150 14.54 -10.33 -5.83
C PRO A 150 13.41 -10.21 -4.78
N LEU A 151 12.15 -10.20 -5.22
CA LEU A 151 10.97 -10.05 -4.37
C LEU A 151 10.12 -11.32 -4.30
N ASP A 152 10.62 -12.46 -4.81
CA ASP A 152 9.90 -13.74 -4.79
C ASP A 152 9.51 -14.18 -3.38
N ASP A 153 10.33 -13.85 -2.39
CA ASP A 153 10.02 -14.17 -0.99
C ASP A 153 9.17 -13.10 -0.30
N VAL A 154 8.87 -12.00 -0.97
CA VAL A 154 8.09 -10.88 -0.42
C VAL A 154 6.64 -10.97 -0.84
N PHE A 155 6.38 -11.08 -2.14
CA PHE A 155 5.02 -11.05 -2.69
C PHE A 155 4.42 -12.45 -2.83
N ASP A 156 3.13 -12.51 -2.60
CA ASP A 156 2.31 -13.70 -2.83
C ASP A 156 1.85 -13.77 -4.29
N ILE A 157 1.68 -12.61 -4.94
CA ILE A 157 1.17 -12.47 -6.29
C ILE A 157 1.94 -11.38 -7.02
N PHE A 158 2.26 -11.63 -8.29
CA PHE A 158 2.88 -10.67 -9.21
C PHE A 158 1.91 -10.35 -10.34
N VAL A 159 1.66 -9.06 -10.58
CA VAL A 159 0.82 -8.55 -11.65
C VAL A 159 1.66 -7.64 -12.53
N TYR A 160 1.65 -7.89 -13.83
CA TYR A 160 2.32 -7.05 -14.83
C TYR A 160 1.31 -6.29 -15.65
N ASN A 161 1.62 -5.04 -15.97
CA ASN A 161 0.80 -4.21 -16.82
C ASN A 161 0.63 -4.89 -18.19
N ASN A 162 -0.60 -5.29 -18.55
CA ASN A 162 -1.09 -6.09 -19.67
C ASN A 162 -1.28 -7.61 -19.43
N LEU A 163 -1.79 -8.00 -18.26
CA LEU A 163 -2.49 -9.28 -18.07
C LEU A 163 -1.64 -10.54 -17.86
N LYS A 164 -0.35 -10.44 -17.56
CA LYS A 164 0.36 -11.61 -17.07
C LYS A 164 0.34 -11.64 -15.53
N ILE A 165 -0.54 -12.48 -14.98
CA ILE A 165 -0.60 -12.72 -13.54
C ILE A 165 0.21 -13.98 -13.24
N VAL A 166 1.20 -13.88 -12.38
CA VAL A 166 1.99 -15.00 -11.89
C VAL A 166 1.64 -15.24 -10.42
N TYR A 167 1.05 -16.39 -10.14
CA TYR A 167 0.72 -16.80 -8.78
C TYR A 167 1.81 -17.68 -8.20
N LYS A 168 2.12 -17.52 -6.91
CA LYS A 168 2.57 -18.66 -6.12
C LYS A 168 1.34 -19.48 -5.73
N GLU A 169 1.48 -20.83 -5.70
CA GLU A 169 0.39 -21.72 -5.28
C GLU A 169 -0.15 -21.32 -3.91
N LEU A 170 -1.27 -20.60 -3.91
CA LEU A 170 -2.01 -20.22 -2.72
C LEU A 170 -3.47 -20.62 -2.87
N TYR A 171 -3.95 -21.40 -1.89
CA TYR A 171 -5.37 -21.68 -1.70
C TYR A 171 -6.07 -20.39 -1.24
N LEU A 172 -6.54 -19.57 -2.19
CA LEU A 172 -7.19 -18.30 -1.90
C LEU A 172 -8.70 -18.39 -2.09
N ASN A 173 -9.45 -17.84 -1.14
CA ASN A 173 -10.89 -17.65 -1.28
C ASN A 173 -11.19 -16.75 -2.49
N LYS A 174 -11.70 -17.35 -3.57
CA LYS A 174 -11.69 -16.84 -4.95
C LYS A 174 -12.49 -15.56 -5.24
N ILE A 175 -13.42 -15.13 -4.40
CA ILE A 175 -14.42 -14.13 -4.79
C ILE A 175 -13.89 -12.69 -4.76
N SER A 176 -13.17 -12.29 -3.71
CA SER A 176 -12.64 -10.92 -3.58
C SER A 176 -11.43 -10.66 -4.49
N LEU A 177 -10.60 -11.68 -4.70
CA LEU A 177 -9.47 -11.62 -5.62
C LEU A 177 -9.89 -11.37 -7.07
N TYR A 178 -10.91 -12.09 -7.56
CA TYR A 178 -11.38 -11.92 -8.92
C TYR A 178 -11.83 -10.48 -9.21
N THR A 179 -12.46 -9.82 -8.24
CA THR A 179 -12.89 -8.42 -8.40
C THR A 179 -11.71 -7.47 -8.44
N ILE A 180 -10.69 -7.67 -7.58
CA ILE A 180 -9.46 -6.86 -7.58
C ILE A 180 -8.68 -7.09 -8.88
N PHE A 181 -8.51 -8.33 -9.33
CA PHE A 181 -7.80 -8.63 -10.58
C PHE A 181 -8.49 -8.11 -11.84
N LYS A 182 -9.80 -7.95 -11.83
CA LYS A 182 -10.53 -7.33 -12.94
C LYS A 182 -10.28 -5.82 -13.04
N LEU A 183 -9.77 -5.23 -11.95
CA LEU A 183 -9.46 -3.80 -11.84
C LEU A 183 -7.95 -3.49 -12.00
N LEU A 184 -7.09 -4.45 -11.65
CA LEU A 184 -5.64 -4.43 -11.90
C LEU A 184 -5.35 -4.83 -13.33
#